data_36e1a3e8a5bd56b3847c8970055652f1
#
_entry.id   36e1a3e8a5bd56b3847c8970055652f1
#
_cell.length_a   1.000
_cell.length_b   1.000
_cell.length_c   1.000
_cell.angle_alpha   90.00
_cell.angle_beta   90.00
_cell.angle_gamma   90.00
#
_symmetry.space_group_name_H-M   'P 1'
#
loop_
_entity.id
_entity.type
_entity.pdbx_description
1 polymer ?
#
loop_
_entity_poly.entity_id
_entity_poly.type
_entity_poly.pdbx_seq_one_letter_code
_entity_poly.pdbx_strand_id
1 'polypeptide(L)'
;IDEKKLEAVGEKYGIPPQYRFTDYRDLVNCDIVDAVDICTSNDAHFKVAMAAVEAGKPFNLEKPITLTAEEADILAKAAQEKNVKNMVCFSYRFKAAARYAKDLIAQGKIGRVYHVNMQYFQAWGLPRANCPLVWRYVKSRTGTGALGDLGSHALDLVRFVTNKEYTRVVGHTGTYVHERPLLDGEGVGKVDVDDFSNYMADMEDEISVSFQITRFAYGRGNYQRMEIYGSEGAIVYSLDATPAGIDEIEVCSGDINADAHVFNHLPIPQQYFSDQMQSFADIVNGTGDGLAANIQDGQANQHLLDAIVESAEKGTWLSL
;
A
#
# COMPACT_ATOMS: atom_id res chain seq x y z
N ILE A 1 -0.43 2.07 -24.86
CA ILE A 1 0.83 1.33 -24.59
C ILE A 1 1.91 1.79 -25.57
N ASP A 2 3.15 1.84 -25.13
CA ASP A 2 4.33 2.15 -25.95
C ASP A 2 4.77 0.88 -26.68
N GLU A 3 4.54 0.81 -27.98
CA GLU A 3 4.88 -0.37 -28.81
C GLU A 3 6.38 -0.68 -28.80
N LYS A 4 7.26 0.34 -28.81
CA LYS A 4 8.71 0.12 -28.78
C LYS A 4 9.14 -0.54 -27.46
N LYS A 5 8.53 -0.11 -26.36
CA LYS A 5 8.78 -0.70 -25.05
C LYS A 5 8.22 -2.11 -24.95
N LEU A 6 7.04 -2.35 -25.52
CA LEU A 6 6.42 -3.68 -25.59
C LEU A 6 7.33 -4.66 -26.35
N GLU A 7 7.83 -4.28 -27.53
CA GLU A 7 8.74 -5.10 -28.30
C GLU A 7 10.05 -5.40 -27.57
N ALA A 8 10.67 -4.36 -26.97
CA ALA A 8 11.92 -4.53 -26.23
C ALA A 8 11.76 -5.48 -25.00
N VAL A 9 10.63 -5.37 -24.29
CA VAL A 9 10.33 -6.26 -23.17
C VAL A 9 10.01 -7.67 -23.65
N GLY A 10 9.25 -7.80 -24.75
CA GLY A 10 8.94 -9.08 -25.38
C GLY A 10 10.18 -9.85 -25.81
N GLU A 11 11.14 -9.17 -26.43
CA GLU A 11 12.43 -9.76 -26.80
C GLU A 11 13.25 -10.17 -25.58
N LYS A 12 13.34 -9.28 -24.59
CA LYS A 12 14.11 -9.53 -23.34
C LYS A 12 13.66 -10.80 -22.62
N TYR A 13 12.35 -11.06 -22.60
CA TYR A 13 11.77 -12.19 -21.87
C TYR A 13 11.37 -13.35 -22.79
N GLY A 14 11.68 -13.29 -24.07
CA GLY A 14 11.39 -14.36 -25.03
C GLY A 14 9.92 -14.57 -25.29
N ILE A 15 9.09 -13.53 -25.15
CA ILE A 15 7.64 -13.58 -25.42
C ILE A 15 7.43 -13.59 -26.93
N PRO A 16 6.79 -14.63 -27.51
CA PRO A 16 6.51 -14.66 -28.95
C PRO A 16 5.68 -13.46 -29.39
N PRO A 17 5.93 -12.88 -30.60
CA PRO A 17 5.25 -11.66 -31.06
C PRO A 17 3.73 -11.72 -31.03
N GLN A 18 3.13 -12.88 -31.32
CA GLN A 18 1.68 -13.09 -31.28
C GLN A 18 1.05 -12.97 -29.90
N TYR A 19 1.85 -12.92 -28.82
CA TYR A 19 1.42 -12.75 -27.43
C TYR A 19 1.86 -11.40 -26.84
N ARG A 20 2.27 -10.44 -27.69
CA ARG A 20 2.61 -9.07 -27.31
C ARG A 20 1.44 -8.15 -27.64
N PHE A 21 0.59 -7.91 -26.64
CA PHE A 21 -0.66 -7.16 -26.83
C PHE A 21 -0.49 -5.68 -26.50
N THR A 22 -1.05 -4.81 -27.33
CA THR A 22 -1.16 -3.37 -27.06
C THR A 22 -2.46 -3.00 -26.35
N ASP A 23 -3.46 -3.87 -26.42
CA ASP A 23 -4.73 -3.75 -25.71
C ASP A 23 -4.81 -4.82 -24.60
N TYR A 24 -5.08 -4.40 -23.37
CA TYR A 24 -5.22 -5.31 -22.23
C TYR A 24 -6.39 -6.28 -22.40
N ARG A 25 -7.41 -5.91 -23.17
CA ARG A 25 -8.56 -6.78 -23.44
C ARG A 25 -8.16 -8.02 -24.23
N ASP A 26 -7.24 -7.89 -25.15
CA ASP A 26 -6.70 -9.03 -25.89
C ASP A 26 -5.85 -9.92 -24.97
N LEU A 27 -5.09 -9.32 -24.04
CA LEU A 27 -4.30 -10.05 -23.06
C LEU A 27 -5.18 -10.90 -22.14
N VAL A 28 -6.21 -10.30 -21.52
CA VAL A 28 -7.05 -11.02 -20.55
C VAL A 28 -7.92 -12.12 -21.21
N ASN A 29 -8.20 -12.00 -22.50
CA ASN A 29 -8.94 -13.01 -23.25
C ASN A 29 -8.05 -14.07 -23.94
N CYS A 30 -6.73 -13.98 -23.77
CA CYS A 30 -5.81 -14.95 -24.34
C CYS A 30 -5.84 -16.26 -23.54
N ASP A 31 -6.04 -17.39 -24.24
CA ASP A 31 -6.22 -18.71 -23.60
C ASP A 31 -4.98 -19.22 -22.87
N ILE A 32 -3.77 -18.79 -23.29
CA ILE A 32 -2.52 -19.21 -22.63
C ILE A 32 -2.15 -18.36 -21.40
N VAL A 33 -2.93 -17.31 -21.11
CA VAL A 33 -2.74 -16.46 -19.92
C VAL A 33 -3.57 -17.01 -18.78
N ASP A 34 -2.91 -17.53 -17.74
CA ASP A 34 -3.57 -18.10 -16.56
C ASP A 34 -3.93 -17.06 -15.50
N ALA A 35 -3.15 -15.98 -15.41
CA ALA A 35 -3.33 -14.90 -14.44
C ALA A 35 -2.73 -13.59 -14.96
N VAL A 36 -3.17 -12.46 -14.43
CA VAL A 36 -2.77 -11.11 -14.87
C VAL A 36 -2.14 -10.33 -13.72
N ASP A 37 -0.98 -9.70 -13.99
CA ASP A 37 -0.36 -8.74 -13.07
C ASP A 37 -0.60 -7.31 -13.59
N ILE A 38 -1.34 -6.49 -12.82
CA ILE A 38 -1.82 -5.17 -13.23
C ILE A 38 -0.97 -4.09 -12.56
N CYS A 39 0.05 -3.61 -13.27
CA CYS A 39 1.01 -2.59 -12.83
C CYS A 39 0.90 -1.30 -13.67
N THR A 40 -0.31 -0.88 -13.97
CA THR A 40 -0.59 0.34 -14.75
C THR A 40 -0.54 1.60 -13.86
N SER A 41 -0.86 2.78 -14.43
CA SER A 41 -1.19 3.95 -13.60
C SER A 41 -2.59 3.79 -13.00
N ASN A 42 -2.85 4.45 -11.86
CA ASN A 42 -4.07 4.23 -11.06
C ASN A 42 -5.36 4.44 -11.84
N ASP A 43 -5.39 5.39 -12.78
CA ASP A 43 -6.55 5.67 -13.67
C ASP A 43 -6.93 4.52 -14.61
N ALA A 44 -6.05 3.53 -14.76
CA ALA A 44 -6.33 2.34 -15.56
C ALA A 44 -6.68 1.10 -14.70
N HIS A 45 -6.41 1.11 -13.40
CA HIS A 45 -6.58 -0.04 -12.52
C HIS A 45 -8.00 -0.61 -12.61
N PHE A 46 -9.01 0.21 -12.38
CA PHE A 46 -10.41 -0.22 -12.41
C PHE A 46 -10.79 -0.91 -13.73
N LYS A 47 -10.46 -0.28 -14.86
CA LYS A 47 -10.84 -0.80 -16.19
C LYS A 47 -10.16 -2.13 -16.51
N VAL A 48 -8.87 -2.25 -16.17
CA VAL A 48 -8.09 -3.47 -16.45
C VAL A 48 -8.51 -4.60 -15.51
N ALA A 49 -8.70 -4.30 -14.22
CA ALA A 49 -9.15 -5.29 -13.24
C ALA A 49 -10.57 -5.79 -13.55
N MET A 50 -11.50 -4.90 -13.95
CA MET A 50 -12.83 -5.30 -14.38
C MET A 50 -12.78 -6.24 -15.61
N ALA A 51 -11.92 -5.97 -16.59
CA ALA A 51 -11.74 -6.85 -17.74
C ALA A 51 -11.20 -8.23 -17.33
N ALA A 52 -10.27 -8.29 -16.37
CA ALA A 52 -9.79 -9.55 -15.82
C ALA A 52 -10.90 -10.31 -15.09
N VAL A 53 -11.74 -9.61 -14.30
CA VAL A 53 -12.93 -10.19 -13.64
C VAL A 53 -13.92 -10.70 -14.66
N GLU A 54 -14.19 -9.95 -15.71
CA GLU A 54 -15.12 -10.37 -16.79
C GLU A 54 -14.62 -11.62 -17.52
N ALA A 55 -13.34 -11.72 -17.77
CA ALA A 55 -12.68 -12.87 -18.38
C ALA A 55 -12.49 -14.06 -17.41
N GLY A 56 -12.83 -13.91 -16.12
CA GLY A 56 -12.61 -14.94 -15.09
C GLY A 56 -11.13 -15.21 -14.79
N LYS A 57 -10.23 -14.28 -15.14
CA LYS A 57 -8.79 -14.43 -14.93
C LYS A 57 -8.40 -13.99 -13.53
N PRO A 58 -7.69 -14.82 -12.76
CA PRO A 58 -7.02 -14.39 -11.53
C PRO A 58 -6.13 -13.17 -11.78
N PHE A 59 -6.10 -12.22 -10.84
CA PHE A 59 -5.29 -11.01 -11.02
C PHE A 59 -4.61 -10.55 -9.73
N ASN A 60 -3.42 -9.99 -9.90
CA ASN A 60 -2.73 -9.17 -8.93
C ASN A 60 -2.87 -7.71 -9.34
N LEU A 61 -3.21 -6.82 -8.43
CA LEU A 61 -3.49 -5.41 -8.73
C LEU A 61 -2.65 -4.48 -7.88
N GLU A 62 -1.96 -3.54 -8.52
CA GLU A 62 -1.28 -2.46 -7.81
C GLU A 62 -2.26 -1.57 -7.03
N LYS A 63 -1.77 -1.04 -5.94
CA LYS A 63 -2.47 -0.12 -5.04
C LYS A 63 -2.24 1.37 -5.47
N PRO A 64 -3.14 2.26 -5.12
CA PRO A 64 -4.52 2.04 -4.68
C PRO A 64 -5.31 1.32 -5.77
N ILE A 65 -6.29 0.52 -5.39
CA ILE A 65 -6.99 -0.36 -6.35
C ILE A 65 -7.79 0.40 -7.40
N THR A 66 -8.24 1.61 -7.07
CA THR A 66 -9.08 2.49 -7.91
C THR A 66 -8.78 3.96 -7.60
N LEU A 67 -9.45 4.89 -8.29
CA LEU A 67 -9.38 6.32 -7.98
C LEU A 67 -10.40 6.75 -6.93
N THR A 68 -11.50 6.01 -6.75
CA THR A 68 -12.60 6.34 -5.84
C THR A 68 -13.13 5.10 -5.12
N ALA A 69 -13.77 5.30 -3.97
CA ALA A 69 -14.45 4.24 -3.23
C ALA A 69 -15.58 3.61 -4.04
N GLU A 70 -16.33 4.40 -4.85
CA GLU A 70 -17.38 3.87 -5.72
C GLU A 70 -16.87 2.85 -6.74
N GLU A 71 -15.75 3.15 -7.42
CA GLU A 71 -15.08 2.19 -8.31
C GLU A 71 -14.62 0.94 -7.56
N ALA A 72 -14.10 1.11 -6.33
CA ALA A 72 -13.66 0.00 -5.48
C ALA A 72 -14.83 -0.92 -5.10
N ASP A 73 -16.00 -0.36 -4.76
CA ASP A 73 -17.20 -1.11 -4.45
C ASP A 73 -17.68 -1.96 -5.64
N ILE A 74 -17.69 -1.36 -6.83
CA ILE A 74 -18.08 -2.05 -8.06
C ILE A 74 -17.13 -3.22 -8.35
N LEU A 75 -15.82 -2.96 -8.26
CA LEU A 75 -14.79 -3.98 -8.53
C LEU A 75 -14.83 -5.12 -7.50
N ALA A 76 -14.90 -4.80 -6.21
CA ALA A 76 -14.96 -5.79 -5.15
C ALA A 76 -16.19 -6.70 -5.26
N LYS A 77 -17.36 -6.10 -5.53
CA LYS A 77 -18.60 -6.82 -5.77
C LYS A 77 -18.49 -7.75 -6.98
N ALA A 78 -18.01 -7.25 -8.11
CA ALA A 78 -17.88 -8.04 -9.33
C ALA A 78 -16.91 -9.23 -9.15
N ALA A 79 -15.76 -8.99 -8.50
CA ALA A 79 -14.78 -10.04 -8.22
C ALA A 79 -15.36 -11.13 -7.28
N GLN A 80 -16.15 -10.72 -6.28
CA GLN A 80 -16.83 -11.63 -5.37
C GLN A 80 -17.91 -12.46 -6.08
N GLU A 81 -18.80 -11.81 -6.85
CA GLU A 81 -19.88 -12.49 -7.57
C GLU A 81 -19.38 -13.55 -8.56
N LYS A 82 -18.24 -13.28 -9.20
CA LYS A 82 -17.59 -14.20 -10.13
C LYS A 82 -16.58 -15.15 -9.47
N ASN A 83 -16.37 -15.02 -8.16
CA ASN A 83 -15.39 -15.79 -7.40
C ASN A 83 -13.98 -15.80 -8.04
N VAL A 84 -13.53 -14.64 -8.53
CA VAL A 84 -12.24 -14.51 -9.18
C VAL A 84 -11.14 -14.37 -8.11
N LYS A 85 -10.13 -15.23 -8.17
CA LYS A 85 -8.96 -15.16 -7.29
C LYS A 85 -8.20 -13.87 -7.55
N ASN A 86 -7.82 -13.17 -6.48
CA ASN A 86 -7.17 -11.89 -6.60
C ASN A 86 -6.21 -11.61 -5.45
N MET A 87 -5.26 -10.72 -5.69
CA MET A 87 -4.35 -10.16 -4.70
C MET A 87 -4.19 -8.66 -4.96
N VAL A 88 -3.98 -7.88 -3.91
CA VAL A 88 -3.60 -6.46 -3.98
C VAL A 88 -2.16 -6.28 -3.51
N CYS A 89 -1.39 -5.45 -4.23
CA CYS A 89 0.04 -5.24 -4.00
C CYS A 89 0.35 -4.40 -2.75
N PHE A 90 -0.20 -4.76 -1.60
CA PHE A 90 0.26 -4.23 -0.32
C PHE A 90 1.54 -4.95 0.12
N SER A 91 2.64 -4.59 -0.54
CA SER A 91 3.93 -5.27 -0.46
C SER A 91 4.53 -5.36 0.95
N TYR A 92 4.13 -4.46 1.86
CA TYR A 92 4.63 -4.49 3.24
C TYR A 92 4.01 -5.58 4.11
N ARG A 93 2.91 -6.21 3.70
CA ARG A 93 2.41 -7.46 4.31
C ARG A 93 3.38 -8.63 4.14
N PHE A 94 4.33 -8.53 3.19
CA PHE A 94 5.35 -9.54 2.92
C PHE A 94 6.69 -9.26 3.62
N LYS A 95 6.76 -8.20 4.42
CA LYS A 95 7.91 -7.92 5.27
C LYS A 95 7.90 -8.86 6.49
N ALA A 96 9.03 -9.51 6.73
CA ALA A 96 9.13 -10.53 7.76
C ALA A 96 8.89 -9.97 9.17
N ALA A 97 9.40 -8.76 9.47
CA ALA A 97 9.14 -8.08 10.73
C ALA A 97 7.66 -7.73 10.92
N ALA A 98 6.94 -7.34 9.86
CA ALA A 98 5.51 -7.03 9.93
C ALA A 98 4.67 -8.29 10.23
N ARG A 99 4.96 -9.40 9.56
CA ARG A 99 4.32 -10.70 9.83
C ARG A 99 4.60 -11.19 11.25
N TYR A 100 5.83 -11.00 11.71
CA TYR A 100 6.20 -11.37 13.07
C TYR A 100 5.52 -10.46 14.12
N ALA A 101 5.44 -9.15 13.89
CA ALA A 101 4.69 -8.22 14.74
C ALA A 101 3.21 -8.62 14.86
N LYS A 102 2.55 -8.95 13.74
CA LYS A 102 1.17 -9.46 13.73
C LYS A 102 1.01 -10.68 14.61
N ASP A 103 1.91 -11.64 14.52
CA ASP A 103 1.85 -12.88 15.28
C ASP A 103 2.10 -12.63 16.77
N LEU A 104 3.07 -11.78 17.13
CA LEU A 104 3.32 -11.38 18.53
C LEU A 104 2.09 -10.72 19.17
N ILE A 105 1.38 -9.85 18.44
CA ILE A 105 0.14 -9.23 18.91
C ILE A 105 -0.96 -10.28 19.07
N ALA A 106 -1.15 -11.15 18.08
CA ALA A 106 -2.14 -12.23 18.14
C ALA A 106 -1.89 -13.20 19.30
N GLN A 107 -0.64 -13.43 19.70
CA GLN A 107 -0.24 -14.21 20.87
C GLN A 107 -0.41 -13.46 22.20
N GLY A 108 -0.82 -12.18 22.17
CA GLY A 108 -0.98 -11.37 23.38
C GLY A 108 0.32 -10.89 24.04
N LYS A 109 1.45 -10.89 23.31
CA LYS A 109 2.77 -10.56 23.86
C LYS A 109 2.91 -9.13 24.39
N ILE A 110 2.05 -8.22 23.94
CA ILE A 110 1.99 -6.83 24.43
C ILE A 110 0.66 -6.49 25.09
N GLY A 111 -0.19 -7.51 25.33
CA GLY A 111 -1.52 -7.32 25.89
C GLY A 111 -2.48 -6.58 24.96
N ARG A 112 -3.43 -5.81 25.52
CA ARG A 112 -4.36 -4.96 24.75
C ARG A 112 -3.60 -3.79 24.09
N VAL A 113 -3.74 -3.61 22.80
CA VAL A 113 -3.15 -2.46 22.07
C VAL A 113 -3.95 -1.19 22.40
N TYR A 114 -3.23 -0.10 22.71
CA TYR A 114 -3.81 1.23 22.97
C TYR A 114 -3.47 2.25 21.90
N HIS A 115 -2.18 2.30 21.47
CA HIS A 115 -1.69 3.32 20.56
C HIS A 115 -0.85 2.72 19.44
N VAL A 116 -0.98 3.28 18.23
CA VAL A 116 -0.09 3.03 17.12
C VAL A 116 0.37 4.36 16.53
N ASN A 117 1.68 4.53 16.35
CA ASN A 117 2.26 5.66 15.62
C ASN A 117 2.92 5.12 14.36
N MET A 118 2.48 5.59 13.19
CA MET A 118 2.98 5.14 11.91
C MET A 118 3.55 6.28 11.09
N GLN A 119 4.80 6.12 10.65
CA GLN A 119 5.51 7.02 9.76
C GLN A 119 5.88 6.32 8.46
N TYR A 120 5.66 7.01 7.32
CA TYR A 120 6.18 6.57 6.05
C TYR A 120 6.74 7.77 5.27
N PHE A 121 8.06 7.81 5.11
CA PHE A 121 8.78 8.95 4.58
C PHE A 121 9.64 8.57 3.38
N GLN A 122 9.60 9.41 2.36
CA GLN A 122 10.46 9.38 1.18
C GLN A 122 10.97 10.80 0.86
N ALA A 123 11.99 10.91 0.00
CA ALA A 123 12.62 12.18 -0.35
C ALA A 123 12.47 12.56 -1.83
N TRP A 124 11.92 11.69 -2.67
CA TRP A 124 11.91 11.88 -4.13
C TRP A 124 10.99 13.04 -4.60
N GLY A 125 10.05 13.49 -3.76
CA GLY A 125 9.22 14.67 -3.99
C GLY A 125 9.93 16.00 -3.83
N LEU A 126 11.08 16.02 -3.13
CA LEU A 126 11.84 17.25 -2.91
C LEU A 126 12.24 17.93 -4.23
N PRO A 127 12.23 19.27 -4.31
CA PRO A 127 12.70 19.98 -5.51
C PRO A 127 14.12 19.60 -5.94
N ARG A 128 15.02 19.32 -4.97
CA ARG A 128 16.40 18.88 -5.26
C ARG A 128 16.50 17.49 -5.92
N ALA A 129 15.46 16.66 -5.81
CA ALA A 129 15.41 15.40 -6.52
C ALA A 129 15.14 15.57 -8.04
N ASN A 130 14.81 16.81 -8.45
CA ASN A 130 14.56 17.20 -9.84
C ASN A 130 13.58 16.27 -10.57
N CYS A 131 12.58 15.74 -9.85
CA CYS A 131 11.57 14.88 -10.43
C CYS A 131 10.62 15.71 -11.30
N PRO A 132 10.47 15.40 -12.60
CA PRO A 132 9.55 16.11 -13.48
C PRO A 132 8.10 15.79 -13.15
N LEU A 133 7.16 16.47 -13.81
CA LEU A 133 5.73 16.20 -13.70
C LEU A 133 5.40 14.82 -14.31
N VAL A 134 5.45 13.80 -13.45
CA VAL A 134 4.98 12.46 -13.80
C VAL A 134 3.51 12.29 -13.40
N TRP A 135 2.87 11.24 -13.87
CA TRP A 135 1.45 10.95 -13.62
C TRP A 135 1.05 10.96 -12.14
N ARG A 136 1.99 10.62 -11.22
CA ARG A 136 1.80 10.64 -9.75
C ARG A 136 1.57 12.03 -9.15
N TYR A 137 1.73 13.10 -9.94
CA TYR A 137 1.46 14.48 -9.53
C TYR A 137 0.17 15.05 -10.15
N VAL A 138 -0.58 14.24 -10.91
CA VAL A 138 -1.79 14.66 -11.64
C VAL A 138 -3.01 13.93 -11.06
N LYS A 139 -3.91 14.65 -10.40
CA LYS A 139 -5.07 14.10 -9.64
C LYS A 139 -5.93 13.17 -10.50
N SER A 140 -6.19 13.54 -11.76
CA SER A 140 -6.98 12.70 -12.67
C SER A 140 -6.35 11.35 -13.02
N ARG A 141 -5.04 11.19 -12.74
CA ARG A 141 -4.27 9.98 -13.02
C ARG A 141 -4.00 9.14 -11.78
N THR A 142 -3.89 9.79 -10.62
CA THR A 142 -3.45 9.13 -9.38
C THR A 142 -4.48 9.17 -8.24
N GLY A 143 -5.51 10.02 -8.33
CA GLY A 143 -6.50 10.26 -7.27
C GLY A 143 -5.97 11.19 -6.18
N THR A 144 -4.96 10.77 -5.44
CA THR A 144 -4.28 11.52 -4.37
C THR A 144 -2.76 11.44 -4.55
N GLY A 145 -2.00 12.22 -3.80
CA GLY A 145 -0.54 12.28 -3.87
C GLY A 145 0.16 11.32 -2.91
N ALA A 146 0.80 11.88 -1.88
CA ALA A 146 1.49 11.10 -0.85
C ALA A 146 0.52 10.19 -0.08
N LEU A 147 -0.72 10.62 0.11
CA LEU A 147 -1.76 9.82 0.77
C LEU A 147 -1.98 8.49 0.03
N GLY A 148 -2.29 8.51 -1.26
CA GLY A 148 -2.53 7.29 -2.04
C GLY A 148 -1.27 6.48 -2.30
N ASP A 149 -0.13 7.14 -2.51
CA ASP A 149 1.12 6.44 -2.81
C ASP A 149 1.77 5.77 -1.60
N LEU A 150 1.82 6.47 -0.48
CA LEU A 150 2.46 6.01 0.76
C LEU A 150 1.44 5.68 1.85
N GLY A 151 0.43 6.55 2.01
CA GLY A 151 -0.58 6.41 3.05
C GLY A 151 -1.42 5.14 2.90
N SER A 152 -1.73 4.71 1.67
CA SER A 152 -2.43 3.45 1.43
C SER A 152 -1.71 2.25 2.02
N HIS A 153 -0.40 2.18 1.88
CA HIS A 153 0.42 1.15 2.50
C HIS A 153 0.43 1.23 4.04
N ALA A 154 0.54 2.46 4.57
CA ALA A 154 0.59 2.68 6.01
C ALA A 154 -0.72 2.26 6.68
N LEU A 155 -1.87 2.63 6.09
CA LEU A 155 -3.21 2.23 6.54
C LEU A 155 -3.38 0.71 6.51
N ASP A 156 -3.01 0.08 5.40
CA ASP A 156 -3.10 -1.36 5.26
C ASP A 156 -2.20 -2.09 6.26
N LEU A 157 -0.96 -1.61 6.45
CA LEU A 157 0.00 -2.26 7.35
C LEU A 157 -0.46 -2.23 8.81
N VAL A 158 -1.00 -1.10 9.29
CA VAL A 158 -1.55 -0.99 10.65
C VAL A 158 -2.76 -1.91 10.81
N ARG A 159 -3.70 -1.91 9.85
CA ARG A 159 -4.85 -2.80 9.84
C ARG A 159 -4.43 -4.28 9.84
N PHE A 160 -3.45 -4.64 9.02
CA PHE A 160 -2.90 -5.99 8.92
C PHE A 160 -2.28 -6.46 10.25
N VAL A 161 -1.44 -5.63 10.86
CA VAL A 161 -0.69 -6.02 12.07
C VAL A 161 -1.60 -6.07 13.29
N THR A 162 -2.52 -5.10 13.45
CA THR A 162 -3.47 -5.07 14.58
C THR A 162 -4.64 -6.01 14.42
N ASN A 163 -4.97 -6.38 13.19
CA ASN A 163 -6.18 -7.13 12.82
C ASN A 163 -7.47 -6.46 13.31
N LYS A 164 -7.53 -5.11 13.19
CA LYS A 164 -8.66 -4.27 13.60
C LYS A 164 -9.08 -3.34 12.48
N GLU A 165 -10.38 -3.01 12.45
CA GLU A 165 -10.93 -2.07 11.49
C GLU A 165 -10.91 -0.64 12.02
N TYR A 166 -10.81 0.33 11.10
CA TYR A 166 -10.92 1.74 11.42
C TYR A 166 -12.38 2.13 11.62
N THR A 167 -12.64 3.03 12.59
CA THR A 167 -14.00 3.48 12.92
C THR A 167 -14.24 4.95 12.59
N ARG A 168 -13.20 5.79 12.65
CA ARG A 168 -13.23 7.19 12.24
C ARG A 168 -11.85 7.74 11.94
N VAL A 169 -11.79 8.82 11.15
CA VAL A 169 -10.54 9.49 10.75
C VAL A 169 -10.67 11.00 10.80
N VAL A 170 -9.53 11.70 11.00
CA VAL A 170 -9.37 13.12 10.76
C VAL A 170 -8.05 13.39 10.06
N GLY A 171 -8.07 14.14 8.96
CA GLY A 171 -6.95 14.35 8.07
C GLY A 171 -6.50 15.80 7.94
N HIS A 172 -5.20 15.96 7.60
CA HIS A 172 -4.60 17.20 7.15
C HIS A 172 -3.62 16.89 6.02
N THR A 173 -3.92 17.33 4.82
CA THR A 173 -3.10 17.13 3.62
C THR A 173 -2.66 18.47 3.05
N GLY A 174 -1.55 18.48 2.32
CA GLY A 174 -1.10 19.70 1.68
C GLY A 174 -0.06 19.49 0.59
N THR A 175 0.10 20.53 -0.23
CA THR A 175 1.02 20.55 -1.37
C THR A 175 2.07 21.63 -1.13
N TYR A 176 3.35 21.28 -1.22
CA TYR A 176 4.46 22.22 -1.09
C TYR A 176 4.96 22.72 -2.46
N VAL A 177 4.90 21.86 -3.48
CA VAL A 177 5.40 22.15 -4.83
C VAL A 177 4.22 22.15 -5.79
N HIS A 178 3.79 23.33 -6.23
CA HIS A 178 2.60 23.51 -7.06
C HIS A 178 2.86 23.35 -8.57
N GLU A 179 4.13 23.40 -9.00
CA GLU A 179 4.52 23.25 -10.40
C GLU A 179 5.80 22.43 -10.52
N ARG A 180 5.88 21.62 -11.58
CA ARG A 180 7.07 20.83 -11.91
C ARG A 180 7.42 20.93 -13.38
N PRO A 181 8.72 20.81 -13.74
CA PRO A 181 9.14 20.72 -15.13
C PRO A 181 8.40 19.59 -15.86
N LEU A 182 8.03 19.82 -17.11
CA LEU A 182 7.46 18.77 -17.96
C LEU A 182 8.53 17.72 -18.31
N LEU A 183 8.07 16.53 -18.71
CA LEU A 183 8.95 15.41 -19.06
C LEU A 183 9.87 15.69 -20.27
N ASP A 184 9.41 16.50 -21.19
CA ASP A 184 10.17 16.97 -22.38
C ASP A 184 11.18 18.09 -22.04
N GLY A 185 11.11 18.64 -20.83
CA GLY A 185 11.94 19.74 -20.37
C GLY A 185 11.50 21.13 -20.87
N GLU A 186 10.40 21.22 -21.63
CA GLU A 186 9.87 22.47 -22.16
C GLU A 186 8.68 23.00 -21.35
N GLY A 187 8.96 23.80 -20.32
CA GLY A 187 7.95 24.44 -19.48
C GLY A 187 7.69 23.71 -18.16
N VAL A 188 6.59 24.12 -17.53
CA VAL A 188 6.15 23.58 -16.23
C VAL A 188 4.67 23.18 -16.32
N GLY A 189 4.29 22.20 -15.51
CA GLY A 189 2.91 21.78 -15.36
C GLY A 189 2.47 21.77 -13.91
N LYS A 190 1.17 21.90 -13.68
CA LYS A 190 0.55 22.01 -12.37
C LYS A 190 0.56 20.67 -11.62
N VAL A 191 0.94 20.72 -10.34
CA VAL A 191 0.72 19.66 -9.36
C VAL A 191 -0.60 19.93 -8.65
N ASP A 192 -1.51 18.96 -8.61
CA ASP A 192 -2.83 19.09 -8.01
C ASP A 192 -3.15 17.98 -7.00
N VAL A 193 -2.10 17.40 -6.41
CA VAL A 193 -2.19 16.37 -5.38
C VAL A 193 -1.33 16.75 -4.16
N ASP A 194 -1.55 16.07 -3.05
CA ASP A 194 -0.82 16.26 -1.80
C ASP A 194 0.62 15.77 -1.86
N ASP A 195 1.53 16.48 -1.19
CA ASP A 195 2.93 16.12 -0.96
C ASP A 195 3.13 15.49 0.43
N PHE A 196 2.21 15.78 1.34
CA PHE A 196 2.15 15.16 2.66
C PHE A 196 0.70 14.92 3.09
N SER A 197 0.53 13.93 3.96
CA SER A 197 -0.73 13.66 4.65
C SER A 197 -0.45 13.26 6.09
N ASN A 198 -0.92 14.08 7.04
CA ASN A 198 -0.92 13.76 8.46
C ASN A 198 -2.35 13.52 8.89
N TYR A 199 -2.62 12.41 9.53
CA TYR A 199 -3.96 12.06 9.94
C TYR A 199 -3.97 11.23 11.22
N MET A 200 -5.10 11.27 11.91
CA MET A 200 -5.38 10.40 13.05
C MET A 200 -6.59 9.53 12.74
N ALA A 201 -6.62 8.38 13.33
CA ALA A 201 -7.72 7.44 13.22
C ALA A 201 -7.98 6.76 14.57
N ASP A 202 -9.24 6.42 14.81
CA ASP A 202 -9.58 5.44 15.82
C ASP A 202 -9.93 4.11 15.14
N MET A 203 -9.64 3.03 15.82
CA MET A 203 -9.96 1.68 15.39
C MET A 203 -10.86 1.00 16.44
N GLU A 204 -11.35 -0.19 16.10
CA GLU A 204 -12.01 -1.07 17.07
C GLU A 204 -11.17 -1.23 18.35
N ASP A 205 -11.81 -1.62 19.45
CA ASP A 205 -11.21 -1.77 20.78
C ASP A 205 -10.57 -0.48 21.32
N GLU A 206 -11.01 0.70 20.84
CA GLU A 206 -10.53 2.02 21.26
C GLU A 206 -9.04 2.28 20.98
N ILE A 207 -8.48 1.65 19.95
CA ILE A 207 -7.09 1.90 19.53
C ILE A 207 -7.01 3.27 18.86
N SER A 208 -6.11 4.13 19.33
CA SER A 208 -5.80 5.43 18.73
C SER A 208 -4.57 5.32 17.83
N VAL A 209 -4.67 5.84 16.61
CA VAL A 209 -3.58 5.76 15.62
C VAL A 209 -3.22 7.14 15.09
N SER A 210 -1.94 7.44 14.99
CA SER A 210 -1.43 8.62 14.32
C SER A 210 -0.54 8.26 13.13
N PHE A 211 -0.71 9.01 12.04
CA PHE A 211 0.03 8.81 10.80
C PHE A 211 0.75 10.08 10.36
N GLN A 212 2.00 9.91 9.93
CA GLN A 212 2.79 10.96 9.28
C GLN A 212 3.32 10.43 7.96
N ILE A 213 2.87 11.01 6.87
CA ILE A 213 3.17 10.53 5.51
C ILE A 213 3.73 11.69 4.70
N THR A 214 4.89 11.52 4.06
CA THR A 214 5.45 12.56 3.19
C THR A 214 6.45 12.04 2.18
N ARG A 215 6.51 12.69 1.01
CA ARG A 215 7.54 12.53 -0.01
C ARG A 215 8.69 13.55 0.13
N PHE A 216 8.70 14.33 1.23
CA PHE A 216 9.58 15.49 1.44
C PHE A 216 10.53 15.34 2.64
N ALA A 217 10.87 14.13 3.04
CA ALA A 217 11.78 13.87 4.15
C ALA A 217 13.22 13.68 3.64
N TYR A 218 14.02 14.74 3.65
CA TYR A 218 15.42 14.71 3.23
C TYR A 218 16.21 13.63 3.98
N GLY A 219 16.95 12.78 3.23
CA GLY A 219 17.74 11.69 3.79
C GLY A 219 16.97 10.38 3.96
N ARG A 220 15.65 10.33 3.65
CA ARG A 220 14.85 9.11 3.71
C ARG A 220 14.59 8.56 2.31
N GLY A 221 15.00 7.31 2.06
CA GLY A 221 14.75 6.62 0.79
C GLY A 221 13.39 5.93 0.77
N ASN A 222 13.14 5.08 1.75
CA ASN A 222 11.89 4.33 1.92
C ASN A 222 11.67 4.01 3.42
N TYR A 223 11.69 5.03 4.24
CA TYR A 223 11.63 4.90 5.69
C TYR A 223 10.22 4.63 6.17
N GLN A 224 10.06 3.55 6.93
CA GLN A 224 8.85 3.25 7.70
C GLN A 224 9.22 3.00 9.16
N ARG A 225 8.40 3.52 10.07
CA ARG A 225 8.46 3.22 11.49
C ARG A 225 7.04 3.10 12.02
N MET A 226 6.75 1.96 12.63
CA MET A 226 5.48 1.72 13.32
C MET A 226 5.78 1.34 14.76
N GLU A 227 5.29 2.15 15.70
CA GLU A 227 5.38 1.90 17.13
C GLU A 227 4.02 1.50 17.67
N ILE A 228 3.92 0.37 18.33
CA ILE A 228 2.68 -0.22 18.84
C ILE A 228 2.82 -0.38 20.34
N TYR A 229 1.95 0.27 21.10
CA TYR A 229 1.96 0.29 22.54
C TYR A 229 0.74 -0.44 23.10
N GLY A 230 0.98 -1.47 23.89
CA GLY A 230 -0.04 -2.27 24.56
C GLY A 230 0.03 -2.19 26.09
N SER A 231 -0.87 -2.91 26.76
CA SER A 231 -0.96 -2.93 28.23
C SER A 231 0.19 -3.67 28.92
N GLU A 232 0.90 -4.55 28.20
CA GLU A 232 1.95 -5.42 28.75
C GLU A 232 3.27 -5.31 27.98
N GLY A 233 3.36 -4.41 27.02
CA GLY A 233 4.57 -4.23 26.23
C GLY A 233 4.38 -3.33 25.03
N ALA A 234 5.45 -3.22 24.23
CA ALA A 234 5.47 -2.42 23.01
C ALA A 234 6.27 -3.13 21.93
N ILE A 235 5.93 -2.85 20.68
CA ILE A 235 6.63 -3.32 19.47
C ILE A 235 7.03 -2.11 18.66
N VAL A 236 8.26 -2.11 18.11
CA VAL A 236 8.72 -1.18 17.10
C VAL A 236 9.08 -1.99 15.85
N TYR A 237 8.34 -1.77 14.78
CA TYR A 237 8.70 -2.18 13.43
C TYR A 237 9.42 -1.02 12.75
N SER A 238 10.54 -1.28 12.09
CA SER A 238 11.23 -0.30 11.27
C SER A 238 11.73 -0.90 9.96
N LEU A 239 11.67 -0.08 8.91
CA LEU A 239 12.26 -0.31 7.61
C LEU A 239 12.92 0.99 7.16
N ASP A 240 14.18 0.96 6.78
CA ASP A 240 14.78 2.06 6.03
C ASP A 240 15.43 1.49 4.77
N ALA A 241 15.33 2.23 3.66
CA ALA A 241 16.06 1.90 2.45
C ALA A 241 17.54 2.31 2.61
N THR A 242 18.17 1.76 3.63
CA THR A 242 19.63 1.57 3.62
C THR A 242 19.96 0.54 2.53
N PRO A 243 21.22 0.41 2.08
CA PRO A 243 21.56 -0.47 0.95
C PRO A 243 20.98 -1.88 0.99
N ALA A 244 20.52 -2.34 2.16
CA ALA A 244 19.96 -3.67 2.36
C ALA A 244 18.41 -3.73 2.36
N GLY A 245 17.69 -2.60 2.62
CA GLY A 245 16.22 -2.60 2.72
C GLY A 245 15.67 -3.60 3.75
N ILE A 246 16.44 -3.87 4.81
CA ILE A 246 16.12 -4.86 5.83
C ILE A 246 15.09 -4.24 6.77
N ASP A 247 14.04 -4.99 7.04
CA ASP A 247 13.08 -4.69 8.07
C ASP A 247 13.50 -5.29 9.41
N GLU A 248 13.25 -4.57 10.50
CA GLU A 248 13.66 -4.91 11.84
C GLU A 248 12.48 -4.83 12.81
N ILE A 249 12.59 -5.57 13.92
CA ILE A 249 11.61 -5.55 15.00
C ILE A 249 12.31 -5.46 16.35
N GLU A 250 11.84 -4.55 17.19
CA GLU A 250 12.24 -4.41 18.58
C GLU A 250 11.01 -4.61 19.47
N VAL A 251 11.19 -5.27 20.62
CA VAL A 251 10.12 -5.52 21.58
C VAL A 251 10.57 -5.10 22.97
N CYS A 252 9.71 -4.38 23.65
CA CYS A 252 9.79 -4.12 25.09
C CYS A 252 8.65 -4.86 25.78
N SER A 253 8.97 -5.76 26.71
CA SER A 253 7.99 -6.51 27.50
C SER A 253 8.64 -6.92 28.82
N GLY A 254 7.85 -7.19 29.86
CA GLY A 254 8.34 -7.57 31.17
C GLY A 254 7.78 -6.69 32.29
N ASP A 255 8.45 -6.69 33.47
CA ASP A 255 8.00 -5.87 34.60
C ASP A 255 8.20 -4.38 34.30
N ILE A 256 7.10 -3.65 34.23
CA ILE A 256 7.09 -2.20 33.96
C ILE A 256 7.96 -1.40 34.96
N ASN A 257 8.16 -1.91 36.16
CA ASN A 257 8.97 -1.24 37.18
C ASN A 257 10.48 -1.51 37.03
N ALA A 258 10.85 -2.59 36.36
CA ALA A 258 12.24 -3.01 36.15
C ALA A 258 12.72 -2.84 34.72
N ASP A 259 11.91 -3.25 33.72
CA ASP A 259 12.33 -3.46 32.33
C ASP A 259 11.62 -2.56 31.31
N ALA A 260 10.73 -1.65 31.77
CA ALA A 260 9.85 -0.86 30.91
C ALA A 260 10.54 0.10 29.91
N HIS A 261 11.86 0.20 29.97
CA HIS A 261 12.62 1.13 29.11
C HIS A 261 13.57 0.43 28.15
N VAL A 262 13.54 -0.90 28.10
CA VAL A 262 14.46 -1.69 27.26
C VAL A 262 13.74 -2.28 26.07
N PHE A 263 14.06 -1.76 24.89
CA PHE A 263 13.68 -2.36 23.62
C PHE A 263 14.78 -3.31 23.17
N ASN A 264 14.42 -4.57 22.94
CA ASN A 264 15.35 -5.59 22.48
C ASN A 264 15.07 -5.93 21.02
N HIS A 265 16.10 -5.90 20.18
CA HIS A 265 16.02 -6.43 18.83
C HIS A 265 15.72 -7.93 18.88
N LEU A 266 14.72 -8.37 18.13
CA LEU A 266 14.40 -9.77 17.99
C LEU A 266 14.89 -10.30 16.64
N PRO A 267 15.59 -11.45 16.64
CA PRO A 267 15.86 -12.15 15.38
C PRO A 267 14.53 -12.64 14.78
N ILE A 268 14.31 -12.36 13.52
CA ILE A 268 13.06 -12.73 12.85
C ILE A 268 13.17 -14.19 12.41
N PRO A 269 12.27 -15.08 12.88
CA PRO A 269 12.26 -16.48 12.49
C PRO A 269 12.02 -16.68 10.99
N GLN A 270 12.65 -17.69 10.41
CA GLN A 270 12.62 -17.95 8.96
C GLN A 270 11.20 -18.14 8.40
N GLN A 271 10.26 -18.61 9.19
CA GLN A 271 8.87 -18.84 8.79
C GLN A 271 8.10 -17.57 8.38
N TYR A 272 8.58 -16.38 8.77
CA TYR A 272 7.94 -15.10 8.43
C TYR A 272 8.43 -14.52 7.10
N PHE A 273 9.51 -15.06 6.53
CA PHE A 273 10.00 -14.62 5.22
C PHE A 273 9.11 -15.18 4.11
N SER A 274 8.66 -14.32 3.24
CA SER A 274 7.76 -14.67 2.13
C SER A 274 8.06 -13.82 0.90
N ASP A 275 7.71 -14.36 -0.25
CA ASP A 275 7.79 -13.66 -1.53
C ASP A 275 6.38 -13.31 -2.02
N GLN A 276 6.19 -12.06 -2.46
CA GLN A 276 4.89 -11.56 -2.89
C GLN A 276 4.38 -12.27 -4.15
N MET A 277 5.24 -12.47 -5.15
CA MET A 277 4.80 -13.09 -6.41
C MET A 277 4.57 -14.58 -6.25
N GLN A 278 5.37 -15.26 -5.41
CA GLN A 278 5.09 -16.64 -5.04
C GLN A 278 3.75 -16.75 -4.32
N SER A 279 3.43 -15.83 -3.40
CA SER A 279 2.13 -15.82 -2.71
C SER A 279 0.97 -15.60 -3.68
N PHE A 280 1.14 -14.80 -4.73
CA PHE A 280 0.13 -14.69 -5.79
C PHE A 280 -0.05 -16.02 -6.55
N ALA A 281 1.04 -16.67 -6.93
CA ALA A 281 0.99 -17.99 -7.56
C ALA A 281 0.29 -19.03 -6.65
N ASP A 282 0.58 -19.01 -5.36
CA ASP A 282 -0.06 -19.88 -4.36
C ASP A 282 -1.57 -19.61 -4.25
N ILE A 283 -2.00 -18.34 -4.28
CA ILE A 283 -3.43 -17.97 -4.33
C ILE A 283 -4.09 -18.55 -5.59
N VAL A 284 -3.47 -18.39 -6.77
CA VAL A 284 -3.97 -18.94 -8.04
C VAL A 284 -4.11 -20.45 -7.95
N ASN A 285 -3.17 -21.13 -7.31
CA ASN A 285 -3.18 -22.58 -7.12
C ASN A 285 -4.08 -23.05 -5.96
N GLY A 286 -4.61 -22.14 -5.14
CA GLY A 286 -5.45 -22.47 -3.98
C GLY A 286 -4.69 -22.94 -2.75
N THR A 287 -3.41 -22.59 -2.62
CA THR A 287 -2.50 -22.96 -1.52
C THR A 287 -2.00 -21.73 -0.72
N GLY A 288 -2.60 -20.56 -0.93
CA GLY A 288 -2.21 -19.31 -0.24
C GLY A 288 -2.36 -19.39 1.28
N ASP A 289 -1.49 -18.67 2.00
CA ASP A 289 -1.44 -18.61 3.48
C ASP A 289 -2.55 -17.74 4.11
N GLY A 290 -3.35 -17.03 3.31
CA GLY A 290 -4.41 -16.12 3.77
C GLY A 290 -3.92 -14.79 4.33
N LEU A 291 -2.62 -14.48 4.24
CA LEU A 291 -2.05 -13.23 4.75
C LEU A 291 -1.91 -12.15 3.67
N ALA A 292 -1.94 -12.52 2.40
CA ALA A 292 -1.94 -11.57 1.30
C ALA A 292 -3.24 -10.75 1.30
N ALA A 293 -3.16 -9.48 0.91
CA ALA A 293 -4.33 -8.63 0.75
C ALA A 293 -5.15 -9.06 -0.47
N ASN A 294 -6.46 -9.04 -0.35
CA ASN A 294 -7.39 -9.26 -1.43
C ASN A 294 -8.11 -7.96 -1.83
N ILE A 295 -9.04 -8.05 -2.78
CA ILE A 295 -9.74 -6.88 -3.28
C ILE A 295 -10.64 -6.22 -2.21
N GLN A 296 -11.14 -6.96 -1.22
CA GLN A 296 -11.92 -6.41 -0.11
C GLN A 296 -11.02 -5.58 0.83
N ASP A 297 -9.78 -6.01 1.04
CA ASP A 297 -8.78 -5.20 1.75
C ASP A 297 -8.49 -3.90 1.01
N GLY A 298 -8.36 -3.98 -0.32
CA GLY A 298 -8.19 -2.81 -1.19
C GLY A 298 -9.38 -1.87 -1.16
N GLN A 299 -10.61 -2.41 -1.15
CA GLN A 299 -11.86 -1.66 -1.03
C GLN A 299 -11.90 -0.88 0.29
N ALA A 300 -11.68 -1.55 1.42
CA ALA A 300 -11.64 -0.90 2.73
C ALA A 300 -10.58 0.20 2.79
N ASN A 301 -9.42 -0.02 2.18
CA ASN A 301 -8.36 0.97 2.09
C ASN A 301 -8.76 2.18 1.23
N GLN A 302 -9.46 1.99 0.10
CA GLN A 302 -9.91 3.09 -0.76
C GLN A 302 -10.97 3.96 -0.06
N HIS A 303 -11.90 3.37 0.69
CA HIS A 303 -12.83 4.11 1.52
C HIS A 303 -12.12 5.00 2.55
N LEU A 304 -11.05 4.50 3.17
CA LEU A 304 -10.23 5.29 4.09
C LEU A 304 -9.53 6.47 3.40
N LEU A 305 -8.98 6.26 2.21
CA LEU A 305 -8.33 7.33 1.44
C LEU A 305 -9.33 8.46 1.13
N ASP A 306 -10.52 8.11 0.64
CA ASP A 306 -11.56 9.08 0.31
C ASP A 306 -12.04 9.82 1.58
N ALA A 307 -12.24 9.11 2.70
CA ALA A 307 -12.64 9.70 3.97
C ALA A 307 -11.57 10.66 4.53
N ILE A 308 -10.28 10.34 4.40
CA ILE A 308 -9.19 11.23 4.85
C ILE A 308 -9.15 12.51 4.00
N VAL A 309 -9.35 12.41 2.67
CA VAL A 309 -9.44 13.59 1.79
C VAL A 309 -10.62 14.46 2.19
N GLU A 310 -11.80 13.89 2.33
CA GLU A 310 -13.03 14.59 2.72
C GLU A 310 -12.89 15.23 4.10
N SER A 311 -12.30 14.52 5.07
CA SER A 311 -12.01 15.03 6.41
C SER A 311 -11.06 16.24 6.37
N ALA A 312 -10.00 16.17 5.56
CA ALA A 312 -9.06 17.28 5.42
C ALA A 312 -9.71 18.51 4.79
N GLU A 313 -10.63 18.35 3.85
CA GLU A 313 -11.40 19.44 3.24
C GLU A 313 -12.40 20.06 4.21
N LYS A 314 -13.05 19.24 5.04
CA LYS A 314 -14.06 19.70 6.02
C LYS A 314 -13.45 20.17 7.36
N GLY A 315 -12.22 19.79 7.66
CA GLY A 315 -11.57 20.07 8.95
C GLY A 315 -12.22 19.37 10.14
N THR A 316 -12.81 18.19 9.96
CA THR A 316 -13.57 17.47 11.00
C THR A 316 -13.36 15.96 10.94
N TRP A 317 -13.64 15.28 12.06
CA TRP A 317 -13.71 13.83 12.13
C TRP A 317 -14.84 13.27 11.26
N LEU A 318 -14.56 12.18 10.56
CA LEU A 318 -15.55 11.41 9.81
C LEU A 318 -15.62 10.00 10.36
N SER A 319 -16.83 9.50 10.60
CA SER A 319 -17.10 8.09 10.89
C SER A 319 -17.05 7.27 9.60
N LEU A 320 -16.62 6.03 9.72
CA LEU A 320 -16.46 5.06 8.62
C LEU A 320 -17.57 4.02 8.63
#